data_59ebb5b304e19f9195883a211d3453ac
#
_entry.id   59ebb5b304e19f9195883a211d3453ac
#
_cell.length_a   1.000
_cell.length_b   1.000
_cell.length_c   1.000
_cell.angle_alpha   90.00
_cell.angle_beta   90.00
_cell.angle_gamma   90.00
#
_symmetry.space_group_name_H-M   'P 1'
#
loop_
_entity.id
_entity.type
_entity.pdbx_description
1 polymer ?
#
loop_
_entity_poly.entity_id
_entity_poly.type
_entity_poly.pdbx_seq_one_letter_code
_entity_poly.pdbx_strand_id
1 'polypeptide(L)'
;AISREEVSLAEMMSDIIEKVKENPKGLDFTALFEKDYTKNRVIVRFLSLLELVKISAVKVQQNDAYGRIYVFLWNLENYQADNY
;
A
#
# COMPACT_ATOMS: atom_id res chain seq x y z
N ALA A 1 -5.47 -20.65 -23.47
CA ALA A 1 -5.95 -20.63 -22.08
C ALA A 1 -5.85 -19.24 -21.52
N ILE A 2 -6.91 -18.75 -20.96
CA ILE A 2 -6.93 -17.45 -20.31
C ILE A 2 -6.49 -17.65 -18.87
N SER A 3 -5.31 -17.14 -18.54
CA SER A 3 -4.89 -17.14 -17.15
C SER A 3 -5.57 -15.99 -16.43
N ARG A 4 -6.25 -16.29 -15.34
CA ARG A 4 -6.75 -15.26 -14.44
C ARG A 4 -5.66 -14.90 -13.46
N GLU A 5 -5.36 -13.62 -13.39
CA GLU A 5 -4.53 -13.10 -12.34
C GLU A 5 -5.38 -12.96 -11.08
N GLU A 6 -5.04 -13.73 -10.06
CA GLU A 6 -5.65 -13.56 -8.76
C GLU A 6 -4.81 -12.61 -7.94
N VAL A 7 -5.43 -11.52 -7.49
CA VAL A 7 -4.75 -10.51 -6.69
C VAL A 7 -5.41 -10.46 -5.32
N SER A 8 -4.67 -10.85 -4.31
CA SER A 8 -5.16 -10.88 -2.93
C SER A 8 -4.97 -9.52 -2.26
N LEU A 9 -6.05 -9.01 -1.68
CA LEU A 9 -6.01 -7.81 -0.85
C LEU A 9 -5.04 -8.00 0.32
N ALA A 10 -5.12 -9.16 0.99
CA ALA A 10 -4.26 -9.47 2.13
C ALA A 10 -2.78 -9.46 1.76
N GLU A 11 -2.42 -10.06 0.63
CA GLU A 11 -1.04 -10.08 0.16
C GLU A 11 -0.54 -8.69 -0.18
N MET A 12 -1.38 -7.88 -0.82
CA MET A 12 -1.04 -6.50 -1.15
C MET A 12 -0.85 -5.65 0.10
N MET A 13 -1.71 -5.81 1.10
CA MET A 13 -1.57 -5.10 2.37
C MET A 13 -0.25 -5.45 3.05
N SER A 14 0.08 -6.73 3.11
CA SER A 14 1.34 -7.21 3.68
C SER A 14 2.55 -6.63 2.93
N ASP A 15 2.49 -6.60 1.61
CA ASP A 15 3.55 -6.04 0.79
C ASP A 15 3.75 -4.54 1.05
N ILE A 16 2.65 -3.79 1.16
CA ILE A 16 2.72 -2.35 1.46
C ILE A 16 3.36 -2.14 2.83
N ILE A 17 2.96 -2.90 3.84
CA ILE A 17 3.53 -2.80 5.18
C ILE A 17 5.04 -3.05 5.15
N GLU A 18 5.49 -4.09 4.45
CA GLU A 18 6.93 -4.36 4.32
C GLU A 18 7.69 -3.20 3.67
N LYS A 19 7.12 -2.63 2.62
CA LYS A 19 7.75 -1.51 1.92
C LYS A 19 7.83 -0.25 2.77
N VAL A 20 6.78 0.08 3.52
CA VAL A 20 6.82 1.26 4.39
C VAL A 20 7.75 1.06 5.58
N LYS A 21 7.89 -0.16 6.09
CA LYS A 21 8.86 -0.49 7.14
C LYS A 21 10.29 -0.27 6.67
N GLU A 22 10.58 -0.56 5.42
CA GLU A 22 11.90 -0.36 4.81
C GLU A 22 12.22 1.11 4.54
N ASN A 23 11.21 1.97 4.59
CA ASN A 23 11.35 3.39 4.26
C ASN A 23 10.80 4.26 5.40
N PRO A 24 11.51 4.29 6.55
CA PRO A 24 11.00 4.99 7.74
C PRO A 24 10.84 6.50 7.56
N LYS A 25 11.51 7.08 6.58
CA LYS A 25 11.39 8.51 6.25
C LYS A 25 10.24 8.79 5.28
N GLY A 26 9.51 7.78 4.89
CA GLY A 26 8.42 7.88 3.95
C GLY A 26 8.73 7.24 2.61
N LEU A 27 7.76 6.51 2.09
CA LEU A 27 7.82 5.88 0.78
C LEU A 27 7.03 6.71 -0.21
N ASP A 28 7.65 7.06 -1.34
CA ASP A 28 6.95 7.75 -2.41
C ASP A 28 5.74 6.92 -2.84
N PHE A 29 4.57 7.55 -2.91
CA PHE A 29 3.32 6.90 -3.28
C PHE A 29 3.44 6.13 -4.60
N THR A 30 4.11 6.72 -5.60
CA THR A 30 4.27 6.07 -6.91
C THR A 30 5.11 4.80 -6.84
N ALA A 31 6.04 4.73 -5.89
CA ALA A 31 6.89 3.56 -5.72
C ALA A 31 6.10 2.32 -5.30
N LEU A 32 4.94 2.50 -4.67
CA LEU A 32 4.09 1.37 -4.31
C LEU A 32 3.59 0.60 -5.53
N PHE A 33 3.47 1.27 -6.67
CA PHE A 33 2.86 0.72 -7.87
C PHE A 33 3.86 0.28 -8.93
N GLU A 34 5.16 0.40 -8.66
CA GLU A 34 6.21 0.17 -9.66
C GLU A 34 6.16 -1.19 -10.33
N LYS A 35 5.73 -2.21 -9.61
CA LYS A 35 5.67 -3.58 -10.12
C LYS A 35 4.26 -4.01 -10.53
N ASP A 36 3.32 -3.09 -10.53
CA ASP A 36 1.94 -3.39 -10.85
C ASP A 36 1.69 -3.10 -12.33
N TYR A 37 1.83 -4.14 -13.15
CA TYR A 37 1.76 -4.02 -14.61
C TYR A 37 0.37 -4.24 -15.19
N THR A 38 -0.61 -4.57 -14.35
CA THR A 38 -1.97 -4.75 -14.80
C THR A 38 -2.90 -3.80 -14.06
N LYS A 39 -4.01 -3.44 -14.72
CA LYS A 39 -5.04 -2.59 -14.14
C LYS A 39 -5.56 -3.19 -12.83
N ASN A 40 -5.76 -4.51 -12.81
CA ASN A 40 -6.27 -5.21 -11.64
C ASN A 40 -5.33 -5.07 -10.44
N ARG A 41 -4.04 -5.23 -10.67
CA ARG A 41 -3.05 -5.09 -9.59
C ARG A 41 -3.04 -3.66 -9.04
N VAL A 42 -3.08 -2.66 -9.91
CA VAL A 42 -3.11 -1.26 -9.48
C VAL A 42 -4.34 -0.98 -8.62
N ILE A 43 -5.51 -1.46 -9.05
CA ILE A 43 -6.76 -1.27 -8.30
C ILE A 43 -6.67 -1.93 -6.93
N VAL A 44 -6.23 -3.18 -6.86
CA VAL A 44 -6.15 -3.91 -5.58
C VAL A 44 -5.09 -3.28 -4.67
N ARG A 45 -3.97 -2.83 -5.23
CA ARG A 45 -2.96 -2.09 -4.46
C ARG A 45 -3.53 -0.83 -3.84
N PHE A 46 -4.27 -0.07 -4.61
CA PHE A 46 -4.89 1.17 -4.15
C PHE A 46 -5.91 0.90 -3.05
N LEU A 47 -6.78 -0.11 -3.24
CA LEU A 47 -7.76 -0.51 -2.23
C LEU A 47 -7.08 -1.00 -0.95
N SER A 48 -5.98 -1.72 -1.09
CA SER A 48 -5.20 -2.21 0.04
C SER A 48 -4.61 -1.05 0.85
N LEU A 49 -4.08 -0.04 0.16
CA LEU A 49 -3.57 1.16 0.79
C LEU A 49 -4.68 1.90 1.55
N LEU A 50 -5.86 2.05 0.93
CA LEU A 50 -7.00 2.71 1.58
C LEU A 50 -7.41 1.97 2.84
N GLU A 51 -7.41 0.65 2.82
CA GLU A 51 -7.74 -0.14 4.01
C GLU A 51 -6.72 0.10 5.13
N LEU A 52 -5.43 0.13 4.79
CA LEU A 52 -4.37 0.39 5.76
C LEU A 52 -4.47 1.80 6.35
N VAL A 53 -4.86 2.78 5.56
CA VAL A 53 -5.12 4.14 6.04
C VAL A 53 -6.34 4.16 6.96
N LYS A 54 -7.40 3.46 6.57
CA LYS A 54 -8.65 3.38 7.34
C LYS A 54 -8.42 2.83 8.73
N ILE A 55 -7.61 1.78 8.86
CA ILE A 55 -7.30 1.19 10.16
C ILE A 55 -6.16 1.92 10.88
N SER A 56 -5.64 2.98 10.32
CA SER A 56 -4.54 3.78 10.87
C SER A 56 -3.22 3.01 11.05
N ALA A 57 -3.00 2.00 10.23
CA ALA A 57 -1.71 1.31 10.20
C ALA A 57 -0.65 2.14 9.47
N VAL A 58 -1.06 2.86 8.43
CA VAL A 58 -0.21 3.79 7.69
C VAL A 58 -0.90 5.13 7.58
N LYS A 59 -0.13 6.17 7.28
CA LYS A 59 -0.66 7.48 6.93
C LYS A 59 -0.08 7.95 5.61
N VAL A 60 -0.81 8.83 4.94
CA VAL A 60 -0.42 9.43 3.67
C VAL A 60 -0.27 10.92 3.88
N GLN A 61 0.83 11.49 3.41
CA GLN A 61 1.12 12.89 3.59
C GLN A 61 1.67 13.50 2.31
N GLN A 62 1.15 14.66 1.94
CA GLN A 62 1.68 15.45 0.84
C GLN A 62 2.68 16.44 1.39
N ASN A 63 3.90 16.44 0.87
CA ASN A 63 5.00 17.19 1.44
C ASN A 63 5.09 18.65 0.98
N ASP A 64 4.54 18.96 -0.19
CA ASP A 64 4.58 20.30 -0.73
C ASP A 64 3.40 20.57 -1.67
N ALA A 65 3.31 21.82 -2.13
CA ALA A 65 2.21 22.28 -3.00
C ALA A 65 2.20 21.59 -4.37
N TYR A 66 3.29 20.95 -4.76
CA TYR A 66 3.43 20.30 -6.07
C TYR A 66 3.27 18.78 -6.02
N GLY A 67 2.89 18.29 -4.87
CA GLY A 67 2.18 17.07 -4.87
C GLY A 67 2.94 15.77 -4.75
N ARG A 68 4.17 15.74 -4.27
CA ARG A 68 4.73 14.45 -3.89
C ARG A 68 4.02 13.93 -2.66
N ILE A 69 3.50 12.73 -2.80
CA ILE A 69 2.76 12.05 -1.73
C ILE A 69 3.65 10.95 -1.17
N TYR A 70 3.73 10.90 0.15
CA TYR A 70 4.53 9.90 0.86
C TYR A 70 3.63 9.07 1.77
N VAL A 71 3.99 7.80 1.90
CA VAL A 71 3.30 6.84 2.77
C VAL A 71 4.25 6.47 3.90
N PHE A 72 3.73 6.52 5.12
CA PHE A 72 4.50 6.25 6.33
C PHE A 72 3.82 5.17 7.17
N LEU A 73 4.62 4.35 7.81
CA LEU A 73 4.11 3.49 8.86
C LEU A 73 3.62 4.36 10.02
N TRP A 74 2.38 4.17 10.46
CA TRP A 74 1.82 4.95 11.55
C TRP A 74 1.72 4.12 12.83
N ASN A 75 0.97 3.03 12.80
CA ASN A 75 0.85 2.13 13.93
C ASN A 75 0.69 0.70 13.43
N LEU A 76 1.77 -0.06 13.47
CA LEU A 76 1.80 -1.43 12.99
C LEU A 76 0.83 -2.34 13.78
N GLU A 77 0.57 -2.03 15.06
CA GLU A 77 -0.34 -2.81 15.89
C GLU A 77 -1.77 -2.80 15.35
N ASN A 78 -2.15 -1.78 14.59
CA ASN A 78 -3.47 -1.71 13.97
C ASN A 78 -3.63 -2.66 12.79
N TYR A 79 -2.52 -3.17 12.25
CA TYR A 79 -2.56 -4.11 11.15
C TYR A 79 -2.43 -5.53 11.70
N GLN A 80 -3.48 -6.31 11.53
CA GLN A 80 -3.50 -7.72 11.90
C GLN A 80 -3.72 -8.55 10.64
N ALA A 81 -2.64 -9.17 10.16
CA ALA A 81 -2.65 -9.92 8.91
C ALA A 81 -3.70 -11.04 8.90
N ASP A 82 -3.99 -11.62 10.06
CA ASP A 82 -4.96 -12.72 10.19
C ASP A 82 -6.40 -12.28 9.93
N ASN A 83 -6.67 -10.98 9.91
CA ASN A 83 -8.01 -10.44 9.64
C ASN A 83 -8.30 -10.30 8.14
N TYR A 84 -7.36 -10.58 7.30
CA TYR A 84 -7.48 -10.42 5.86
C TYR A 84 -7.07 -11.71 5.10
#